data_d83834865cca44c9a1e4a9d12de15b14
#
_entry.id   d83834865cca44c9a1e4a9d12de15b14
#
_cell.length_a   1.000
_cell.length_b   1.000
_cell.length_c   1.000
_cell.angle_alpha   90.00
_cell.angle_beta   90.00
_cell.angle_gamma   90.00
#
_symmetry.space_group_name_H-M   'P 1'
#
loop_
_entity.id
_entity.type
_entity.pdbx_description
1 polymer ?
#
loop_
_entity_poly.entity_id
_entity_poly.type
_entity_poly.pdbx_seq_one_letter_code
_entity_poly.pdbx_strand_id
1 'polypeptide(L)'
;MRRVGIVLSLLAAATIASAEPAKQAEPKAKASEQAKEQPKEVTKEQAKDKPAAKAKPPAKDKSGAEKTEVSKAVLDSYNAIPLAERIAIQSDLIWTGDYNGVVSGEFGDRSIAAVKAFQKRSGAKETGVLNPQERAALAAAAKPKQDAVGWRIVDDLATGARVGVPAKLMPNTNVSGGTSRWSSQRSETSAETFRIAQTGTTLAPIFERMKKEPAGRKTEYGVLRDDFFVISGLQNLKKFYVRAQLRGDEVRGITILYDQAMAGIMEPVVVAMSSAYAAFPSGRAIAPPPRRKVEYASGIAVGTGQIVTSREALEGCYVVTVGGIGGADRVADDKASGLALLRVHGADLKPVTLASAAAKGADVTLVGVADPQAQGGGRAVSTVKARLSNALALEPAPALGFAGAAALDAQGRLAGMAVLNIPVVAGTAPAPSATAALAPVEAIRNFLDANNVAPAADGVAGADAAKGSVVRVICVRK
;
A
#
# COMPACT_ATOMS: atom_id res chain seq x y z
N MET A 1 -63.93 30.89 1.24
CA MET A 1 -64.99 29.93 1.67
C MET A 1 -64.39 28.52 1.74
N ARG A 2 -64.56 27.87 2.91
CA ARG A 2 -64.40 26.40 3.17
C ARG A 2 -62.94 25.87 3.13
N ARG A 3 -62.50 25.12 4.05
CA ARG A 3 -62.74 24.76 5.50
C ARG A 3 -61.56 23.97 5.93
N VAL A 4 -61.05 24.32 7.06
CA VAL A 4 -60.15 23.68 7.98
C VAL A 4 -60.53 22.21 8.26
N GLY A 5 -59.55 21.33 8.32
CA GLY A 5 -59.64 19.98 8.83
C GLY A 5 -58.42 19.66 9.66
N ILE A 6 -58.53 19.84 10.94
CA ILE A 6 -57.57 19.42 11.98
C ILE A 6 -57.85 17.96 12.30
N VAL A 7 -56.85 17.10 12.22
CA VAL A 7 -56.88 15.75 12.80
C VAL A 7 -55.82 15.67 13.89
N LEU A 8 -56.34 15.59 15.09
CA LEU A 8 -55.61 15.28 16.34
C LEU A 8 -55.34 13.77 16.36
N SER A 9 -54.12 13.36 16.62
CA SER A 9 -53.82 11.96 16.95
C SER A 9 -52.98 11.89 18.21
N LEU A 10 -53.49 11.10 19.13
CA LEU A 10 -53.07 10.88 20.50
C LEU A 10 -51.61 10.36 20.62
N LEU A 11 -50.91 10.91 21.62
CA LEU A 11 -49.76 10.30 22.25
C LEU A 11 -50.21 9.11 23.11
N ALA A 12 -49.61 7.94 22.89
CA ALA A 12 -49.58 6.86 23.87
C ALA A 12 -48.15 6.74 24.40
N ALA A 13 -48.01 7.10 25.69
CA ALA A 13 -46.77 6.92 26.44
C ALA A 13 -46.70 5.46 26.90
N ALA A 14 -45.67 4.74 26.51
CA ALA A 14 -45.30 3.43 27.04
C ALA A 14 -44.14 3.60 28.03
N THR A 15 -44.44 3.37 29.29
CA THR A 15 -43.49 3.29 30.40
C THR A 15 -42.66 2.02 30.28
N ILE A 16 -41.34 2.18 30.21
CA ILE A 16 -40.36 1.08 30.26
C ILE A 16 -39.98 0.89 31.74
N ALA A 17 -40.37 -0.24 32.31
CA ALA A 17 -39.91 -0.68 33.61
C ALA A 17 -38.52 -1.27 33.53
N SER A 18 -37.61 -0.74 34.34
CA SER A 18 -36.26 -1.27 34.56
C SER A 18 -36.35 -2.59 35.34
N ALA A 19 -35.78 -3.66 34.81
CA ALA A 19 -35.53 -4.90 35.54
C ALA A 19 -34.01 -5.09 35.72
N GLU A 20 -33.62 -5.15 36.98
CA GLU A 20 -32.29 -5.42 37.51
C GLU A 20 -31.97 -6.92 37.34
N PRO A 21 -30.72 -7.34 37.02
CA PRO A 21 -30.41 -8.76 36.84
C PRO A 21 -30.09 -9.41 38.20
N ALA A 22 -30.80 -10.48 38.50
CA ALA A 22 -30.56 -11.35 39.65
C ALA A 22 -29.22 -12.11 39.52
N LYS A 23 -28.45 -12.10 40.63
CA LYS A 23 -27.34 -12.97 40.91
C LYS A 23 -27.78 -14.44 40.91
N GLN A 24 -27.18 -15.30 40.16
CA GLN A 24 -27.20 -16.74 40.35
C GLN A 24 -25.80 -17.27 40.70
N ALA A 25 -25.86 -18.14 41.74
CA ALA A 25 -24.74 -18.65 42.48
C ALA A 25 -23.98 -19.78 41.75
N GLU A 26 -22.69 -19.85 42.03
CA GLU A 26 -21.81 -20.98 41.73
C GLU A 26 -22.24 -22.26 42.47
N PRO A 27 -22.09 -23.45 41.91
CA PRO A 27 -21.95 -24.66 42.69
C PRO A 27 -20.50 -25.10 42.83
N LYS A 28 -20.08 -25.26 44.07
CA LYS A 28 -18.79 -25.73 44.54
C LYS A 28 -18.48 -27.15 44.04
N ALA A 29 -17.25 -27.34 43.65
CA ALA A 29 -16.59 -28.59 43.37
C ALA A 29 -16.51 -29.52 44.59
N LYS A 30 -16.64 -30.79 44.37
CA LYS A 30 -16.12 -31.85 45.24
C LYS A 30 -14.88 -32.47 44.66
N ALA A 31 -13.81 -32.40 45.44
CA ALA A 31 -12.58 -33.13 45.20
C ALA A 31 -12.79 -34.63 45.40
N SER A 32 -12.13 -35.42 44.57
CA SER A 32 -11.73 -36.80 44.90
C SER A 32 -10.29 -37.01 44.49
N GLU A 33 -9.62 -37.57 45.40
CA GLU A 33 -8.20 -37.79 45.70
C GLU A 33 -7.68 -39.07 45.02
N GLN A 34 -6.34 -39.05 44.75
CA GLN A 34 -5.44 -40.17 44.57
C GLN A 34 -5.47 -40.93 43.19
N ALA A 35 -4.33 -41.06 42.49
CA ALA A 35 -3.14 -41.77 42.95
C ALA A 35 -1.87 -41.35 42.17
N LYS A 36 -0.77 -41.30 42.91
CA LYS A 36 0.62 -41.18 42.42
C LYS A 36 1.03 -42.50 41.77
N GLU A 37 1.73 -42.43 40.63
CA GLU A 37 2.70 -43.46 40.27
C GLU A 37 3.91 -42.78 39.57
N GLN A 38 5.07 -42.96 40.20
CA GLN A 38 6.39 -42.52 39.71
C GLN A 38 7.00 -43.58 38.79
N PRO A 39 7.82 -43.20 37.82
CA PRO A 39 8.48 -44.13 36.91
C PRO A 39 9.70 -44.78 37.57
N LYS A 40 9.85 -46.07 37.32
CA LYS A 40 11.02 -46.89 37.71
C LYS A 40 12.21 -46.57 36.80
N GLU A 41 13.30 -46.29 37.46
CA GLU A 41 14.68 -46.28 37.00
C GLU A 41 15.09 -47.70 36.57
N VAL A 42 15.68 -47.88 35.39
CA VAL A 42 16.32 -49.12 34.94
C VAL A 42 17.79 -48.84 34.64
N THR A 43 18.56 -49.54 35.37
CA THR A 43 20.00 -49.64 35.59
C THR A 43 20.80 -49.78 34.30
N LYS A 44 22.00 -49.16 34.34
CA LYS A 44 23.11 -49.36 33.41
C LYS A 44 23.64 -50.80 33.51
N GLU A 45 23.88 -51.40 32.34
CA GLU A 45 24.78 -52.52 32.23
C GLU A 45 25.82 -52.25 31.13
N GLN A 46 27.10 -52.36 31.56
CA GLN A 46 28.28 -52.17 30.71
C GLN A 46 28.56 -53.41 29.90
N ALA A 47 28.80 -53.25 28.62
CA ALA A 47 29.46 -54.29 27.82
C ALA A 47 30.52 -53.67 26.88
N LYS A 48 31.66 -54.21 27.02
CA LYS A 48 33.01 -53.93 26.53
C LYS A 48 33.20 -53.72 25.02
N ASP A 49 34.21 -52.96 24.78
CA ASP A 49 34.98 -52.69 23.57
C ASP A 49 35.08 -53.83 22.51
N LYS A 50 34.84 -53.41 21.26
CA LYS A 50 35.59 -53.91 20.09
C LYS A 50 35.74 -52.74 19.07
N PRO A 51 36.90 -52.62 18.38
CA PRO A 51 37.26 -51.43 17.65
C PRO A 51 36.44 -51.30 16.36
N ALA A 52 35.91 -50.10 16.15
CA ALA A 52 35.13 -49.74 14.97
C ALA A 52 36.03 -49.61 13.75
N ALA A 53 35.67 -50.33 12.71
CA ALA A 53 36.18 -50.16 11.36
C ALA A 53 35.80 -48.73 10.87
N LYS A 54 36.74 -48.01 10.29
CA LYS A 54 36.55 -46.72 9.66
C LYS A 54 35.42 -46.77 8.63
N ALA A 55 34.26 -46.24 8.95
CA ALA A 55 33.22 -45.96 7.99
C ALA A 55 33.71 -44.88 7.02
N LYS A 56 33.76 -45.20 5.74
CA LYS A 56 33.88 -44.23 4.64
C LYS A 56 32.77 -43.17 4.80
N PRO A 57 33.08 -41.86 4.55
CA PRO A 57 32.03 -40.84 4.49
C PRO A 57 31.02 -41.23 3.40
N PRO A 58 29.71 -40.98 3.62
CA PRO A 58 28.72 -41.28 2.59
C PRO A 58 29.07 -40.50 1.33
N ALA A 59 29.05 -41.20 0.22
CA ALA A 59 29.22 -40.64 -1.12
C ALA A 59 28.24 -39.45 -1.23
N LYS A 60 28.76 -38.27 -1.56
CA LYS A 60 27.95 -37.14 -1.96
C LYS A 60 27.05 -37.63 -3.09
N ASP A 61 25.76 -37.68 -2.80
CA ASP A 61 24.73 -37.91 -3.79
C ASP A 61 24.86 -36.80 -4.85
N LYS A 62 25.46 -37.16 -5.98
CA LYS A 62 25.51 -36.33 -7.17
C LYS A 62 24.18 -36.45 -7.90
N SER A 63 23.08 -36.13 -7.25
CA SER A 63 21.90 -35.66 -7.97
C SER A 63 22.06 -34.18 -8.32
N GLY A 64 23.15 -33.85 -8.99
CA GLY A 64 23.26 -32.67 -9.81
C GLY A 64 22.20 -32.81 -10.88
N ALA A 65 21.02 -32.17 -10.69
CA ALA A 65 20.15 -31.87 -11.80
C ALA A 65 21.04 -31.15 -12.82
N GLU A 66 21.39 -31.86 -13.87
CA GLU A 66 22.07 -31.36 -15.03
C GLU A 66 21.23 -30.19 -15.51
N LYS A 67 21.68 -28.95 -15.25
CA LYS A 67 21.10 -27.74 -15.85
C LYS A 67 21.33 -27.92 -17.34
N THR A 68 20.37 -28.54 -17.99
CA THR A 68 20.32 -28.62 -19.44
C THR A 68 20.12 -27.20 -19.91
N GLU A 69 21.20 -26.50 -20.26
CA GLU A 69 21.10 -25.19 -20.88
C GLU A 69 20.17 -25.34 -22.10
N VAL A 70 19.09 -24.56 -22.10
CA VAL A 70 18.15 -24.53 -23.22
C VAL A 70 18.95 -24.11 -24.45
N SER A 71 18.93 -24.94 -25.47
CA SER A 71 19.69 -24.63 -26.68
C SER A 71 19.20 -23.32 -27.29
N LYS A 72 20.13 -22.48 -27.74
CA LYS A 72 19.84 -21.21 -28.41
C LYS A 72 18.79 -21.37 -29.52
N ALA A 73 18.87 -22.48 -30.29
CA ALA A 73 17.93 -22.79 -31.36
C ALA A 73 16.46 -22.93 -30.86
N VAL A 74 16.25 -23.48 -29.68
CA VAL A 74 14.89 -23.57 -29.07
C VAL A 74 14.38 -22.18 -28.68
N LEU A 75 15.21 -21.34 -28.09
CA LEU A 75 14.82 -19.97 -27.75
C LEU A 75 14.54 -19.14 -28.99
N ASP A 76 15.37 -19.24 -30.01
CA ASP A 76 15.22 -18.53 -31.30
C ASP A 76 13.91 -18.94 -31.99
N SER A 77 13.49 -20.23 -31.89
CA SER A 77 12.22 -20.68 -32.44
C SER A 77 11.00 -19.99 -31.77
N TYR A 78 11.06 -19.74 -30.44
CA TYR A 78 10.01 -19.00 -29.77
C TYR A 78 10.08 -17.50 -30.07
N ASN A 79 11.25 -16.92 -30.17
CA ASN A 79 11.43 -15.51 -30.53
C ASN A 79 10.87 -15.15 -31.91
N ALA A 80 10.83 -16.13 -32.84
CA ALA A 80 10.19 -15.98 -34.14
C ALA A 80 8.65 -15.96 -34.09
N ILE A 81 8.04 -16.38 -32.96
CA ILE A 81 6.59 -16.39 -32.77
C ILE A 81 6.10 -15.01 -32.29
N PRO A 82 4.95 -14.50 -32.78
CA PRO A 82 4.38 -13.25 -32.28
C PRO A 82 4.18 -13.25 -30.74
N LEU A 83 4.43 -12.11 -30.08
CA LEU A 83 4.35 -11.97 -28.63
C LEU A 83 2.99 -12.46 -28.06
N ALA A 84 1.89 -12.11 -28.74
CA ALA A 84 0.54 -12.51 -28.31
C ALA A 84 0.38 -14.04 -28.26
N GLU A 85 0.98 -14.74 -29.21
CA GLU A 85 0.92 -16.18 -29.28
C GLU A 85 1.81 -16.84 -28.22
N ARG A 86 3.01 -16.28 -27.96
CA ARG A 86 3.87 -16.72 -26.86
C ARG A 86 3.18 -16.58 -25.49
N ILE A 87 2.47 -15.47 -25.30
CA ILE A 87 1.64 -15.24 -24.12
C ILE A 87 0.52 -16.28 -24.01
N ALA A 88 -0.16 -16.61 -25.10
CA ALA A 88 -1.21 -17.63 -25.13
C ALA A 88 -0.66 -19.01 -24.74
N ILE A 89 0.51 -19.41 -25.28
CA ILE A 89 1.16 -20.69 -24.92
C ILE A 89 1.48 -20.75 -23.43
N GLN A 90 2.09 -19.72 -22.86
CA GLN A 90 2.40 -19.67 -21.43
C GLN A 90 1.12 -19.73 -20.57
N SER A 91 0.08 -19.03 -20.98
CA SER A 91 -1.23 -19.06 -20.32
C SER A 91 -1.81 -20.47 -20.33
N ASP A 92 -1.81 -21.15 -21.48
CA ASP A 92 -2.37 -22.50 -21.62
C ASP A 92 -1.57 -23.51 -20.79
N LEU A 93 -0.25 -23.39 -20.73
CA LEU A 93 0.60 -24.20 -19.84
C LEU A 93 0.28 -24.01 -18.36
N ILE A 94 -0.15 -22.80 -17.94
CA ILE A 94 -0.65 -22.58 -16.57
C ILE A 94 -1.95 -23.36 -16.34
N TRP A 95 -2.90 -23.24 -17.28
CA TRP A 95 -4.18 -23.90 -17.15
C TRP A 95 -4.09 -25.42 -17.23
N THR A 96 -3.09 -25.94 -17.90
CA THR A 96 -2.82 -27.39 -17.90
C THR A 96 -2.05 -27.84 -16.64
N GLY A 97 -1.49 -26.91 -15.85
CA GLY A 97 -0.75 -27.18 -14.62
C GLY A 97 0.74 -27.45 -14.83
N ASP A 98 1.24 -27.26 -16.04
CA ASP A 98 2.65 -27.52 -16.39
C ASP A 98 3.55 -26.30 -16.10
N TYR A 99 2.99 -25.09 -15.95
CA TYR A 99 3.70 -23.84 -15.74
C TYR A 99 3.11 -23.04 -14.56
N ASN A 100 3.96 -22.41 -13.77
CA ASN A 100 3.55 -21.51 -12.68
C ASN A 100 4.36 -20.20 -12.66
N GLY A 101 4.97 -19.84 -13.79
CA GLY A 101 5.75 -18.61 -13.95
C GLY A 101 4.91 -17.43 -14.39
N VAL A 102 5.58 -16.31 -14.67
CA VAL A 102 4.95 -15.10 -15.20
C VAL A 102 4.62 -15.28 -16.68
N VAL A 103 3.45 -14.80 -17.10
CA VAL A 103 3.04 -14.76 -18.51
C VAL A 103 3.57 -13.47 -19.11
N SER A 104 4.81 -13.48 -19.57
CA SER A 104 5.49 -12.33 -20.20
C SER A 104 5.62 -12.46 -21.72
N GLY A 105 5.47 -13.70 -22.23
CA GLY A 105 5.83 -14.04 -23.60
C GLY A 105 7.34 -14.26 -23.80
N GLU A 106 8.15 -14.11 -22.76
CA GLU A 106 9.57 -14.46 -22.79
C GLU A 106 9.74 -15.92 -22.40
N PHE A 107 10.41 -16.70 -23.26
CA PHE A 107 10.70 -18.10 -23.01
C PHE A 107 12.11 -18.25 -22.47
N GLY A 108 12.24 -18.98 -21.38
CA GLY A 108 13.49 -19.37 -20.75
C GLY A 108 13.37 -20.80 -20.23
N ASP A 109 14.35 -21.26 -19.44
CA ASP A 109 14.44 -22.64 -18.94
C ASP A 109 13.14 -23.14 -18.35
N ARG A 110 12.45 -22.32 -17.54
CA ARG A 110 11.18 -22.71 -16.89
C ARG A 110 10.05 -22.91 -17.89
N SER A 111 9.92 -22.04 -18.89
CA SER A 111 8.88 -22.16 -19.92
C SER A 111 9.15 -23.38 -20.81
N ILE A 112 10.40 -23.62 -21.17
CA ILE A 112 10.79 -24.79 -21.96
C ILE A 112 10.62 -26.09 -21.18
N ALA A 113 10.95 -26.11 -19.89
CA ALA A 113 10.68 -27.26 -19.03
C ALA A 113 9.17 -27.56 -18.94
N ALA A 114 8.32 -26.52 -18.86
CA ALA A 114 6.88 -26.66 -18.90
C ALA A 114 6.36 -27.25 -20.23
N VAL A 115 6.91 -26.80 -21.35
CA VAL A 115 6.57 -27.41 -22.67
C VAL A 115 6.96 -28.88 -22.70
N LYS A 116 8.16 -29.24 -22.25
CA LYS A 116 8.60 -30.66 -22.18
C LYS A 116 7.70 -31.48 -21.27
N ALA A 117 7.28 -30.94 -20.12
CA ALA A 117 6.35 -31.61 -19.21
C ALA A 117 4.99 -31.86 -19.88
N PHE A 118 4.46 -30.89 -20.61
CA PHE A 118 3.23 -31.07 -21.40
C PHE A 118 3.43 -32.15 -22.49
N GLN A 119 4.52 -32.09 -23.25
CA GLN A 119 4.86 -33.09 -24.29
C GLN A 119 4.93 -34.49 -23.71
N LYS A 120 5.66 -34.66 -22.61
CA LYS A 120 5.78 -35.95 -21.89
C LYS A 120 4.42 -36.50 -21.49
N ARG A 121 3.60 -35.69 -20.86
CA ARG A 121 2.25 -36.06 -20.40
C ARG A 121 1.32 -36.41 -21.57
N SER A 122 1.50 -35.76 -22.72
CA SER A 122 0.78 -36.02 -23.96
C SER A 122 1.33 -37.19 -24.78
N GLY A 123 2.38 -37.88 -24.32
CA GLY A 123 3.03 -38.98 -25.03
C GLY A 123 3.87 -38.53 -26.25
N ALA A 124 4.17 -37.23 -26.35
CA ALA A 124 4.97 -36.69 -27.43
C ALA A 124 6.47 -36.66 -27.05
N LYS A 125 7.34 -36.44 -28.06
CA LYS A 125 8.79 -36.29 -27.84
C LYS A 125 9.09 -34.96 -27.12
N GLU A 126 9.85 -34.99 -26.04
CA GLU A 126 10.20 -33.85 -25.20
C GLU A 126 11.22 -32.90 -25.90
N THR A 127 10.84 -32.31 -27.01
CA THR A 127 11.71 -31.40 -27.79
C THR A 127 11.86 -30.02 -27.17
N GLY A 128 10.85 -29.60 -26.39
CA GLY A 128 10.74 -28.24 -25.85
C GLY A 128 10.23 -27.20 -26.87
N VAL A 129 9.90 -27.64 -28.10
CA VAL A 129 9.27 -26.80 -29.15
C VAL A 129 7.94 -27.44 -29.54
N LEU A 130 6.85 -26.66 -29.44
CA LEU A 130 5.52 -27.12 -29.85
C LEU A 130 5.37 -27.04 -31.36
N ASN A 131 5.07 -28.15 -31.98
CA ASN A 131 4.58 -28.14 -33.37
C ASN A 131 3.11 -27.66 -33.43
N PRO A 132 2.53 -27.39 -34.62
CA PRO A 132 1.16 -26.88 -34.72
C PRO A 132 0.10 -27.81 -34.11
N GLN A 133 0.26 -29.14 -34.19
CA GLN A 133 -0.65 -30.12 -33.60
C GLN A 133 -0.55 -30.11 -32.06
N GLU A 134 0.65 -30.04 -31.50
CA GLU A 134 0.88 -29.95 -30.06
C GLU A 134 0.33 -28.64 -29.48
N ARG A 135 0.46 -27.53 -30.22
CA ARG A 135 -0.13 -26.24 -29.84
C ARG A 135 -1.66 -26.30 -29.78
N ALA A 136 -2.29 -26.92 -30.78
CA ALA A 136 -3.73 -27.11 -30.81
C ALA A 136 -4.18 -28.02 -29.65
N ALA A 137 -3.43 -29.10 -29.36
CA ALA A 137 -3.69 -29.98 -28.24
C ALA A 137 -3.56 -29.28 -26.87
N LEU A 138 -2.54 -28.45 -26.70
CA LEU A 138 -2.35 -27.63 -25.50
C LEU A 138 -3.54 -26.67 -25.28
N ALA A 139 -3.94 -25.93 -26.31
CA ALA A 139 -5.07 -25.03 -26.25
C ALA A 139 -6.38 -25.77 -25.95
N ALA A 140 -6.60 -26.92 -26.57
CA ALA A 140 -7.77 -27.78 -26.33
C ALA A 140 -7.80 -28.32 -24.90
N ALA A 141 -6.65 -28.60 -24.28
CA ALA A 141 -6.56 -29.06 -22.90
C ALA A 141 -6.77 -27.93 -21.87
N ALA A 142 -6.38 -26.71 -22.19
CA ALA A 142 -6.53 -25.54 -21.33
C ALA A 142 -7.95 -24.95 -21.37
N LYS A 143 -8.57 -24.90 -22.56
CA LYS A 143 -9.84 -24.21 -22.79
C LYS A 143 -11.00 -24.65 -21.89
N PRO A 144 -11.29 -25.91 -21.63
CA PRO A 144 -12.37 -26.31 -20.73
C PRO A 144 -12.22 -25.76 -19.32
N LYS A 145 -10.98 -25.67 -18.80
CA LYS A 145 -10.68 -25.12 -17.48
C LYS A 145 -10.87 -23.61 -17.44
N GLN A 146 -10.47 -22.92 -18.50
CA GLN A 146 -10.70 -21.48 -18.67
C GLN A 146 -12.19 -21.17 -18.78
N ASP A 147 -12.93 -21.94 -19.59
CA ASP A 147 -14.36 -21.78 -19.80
C ASP A 147 -15.17 -22.07 -18.53
N ALA A 148 -14.74 -23.06 -17.73
CA ALA A 148 -15.39 -23.40 -16.47
C ALA A 148 -15.46 -22.21 -15.51
N VAL A 149 -14.40 -21.40 -15.43
CA VAL A 149 -14.32 -20.21 -14.58
C VAL A 149 -14.67 -18.91 -15.31
N GLY A 150 -14.90 -18.94 -16.62
CA GLY A 150 -15.14 -17.74 -17.44
C GLY A 150 -13.92 -16.82 -17.48
N TRP A 151 -12.74 -17.39 -17.75
CA TRP A 151 -11.47 -16.66 -17.75
C TRP A 151 -11.43 -15.54 -18.78
N ARG A 152 -11.05 -14.36 -18.35
CA ARG A 152 -10.85 -13.18 -19.21
C ARG A 152 -9.65 -12.37 -18.75
N ILE A 153 -8.91 -11.79 -19.71
CA ILE A 153 -7.91 -10.76 -19.45
C ILE A 153 -8.59 -9.40 -19.55
N VAL A 154 -8.44 -8.60 -18.53
CA VAL A 154 -9.05 -7.28 -18.39
C VAL A 154 -7.93 -6.24 -18.20
N ASP A 155 -8.03 -5.14 -18.94
CA ASP A 155 -7.21 -3.95 -18.67
C ASP A 155 -7.94 -3.12 -17.61
N ASP A 156 -7.36 -3.05 -16.43
CA ASP A 156 -7.88 -2.26 -15.32
C ASP A 156 -7.53 -0.78 -15.49
N LEU A 157 -8.49 0.01 -15.93
CA LEU A 157 -8.31 1.44 -16.18
C LEU A 157 -8.10 2.25 -14.89
N ALA A 158 -8.55 1.75 -13.74
CA ALA A 158 -8.39 2.43 -12.47
C ALA A 158 -6.94 2.44 -11.98
N THR A 159 -6.26 1.31 -12.07
CA THR A 159 -4.86 1.19 -11.65
C THR A 159 -3.87 1.11 -12.80
N GLY A 160 -4.35 0.82 -14.03
CA GLY A 160 -3.52 0.59 -15.20
C GLY A 160 -2.81 -0.74 -15.26
N ALA A 161 -3.19 -1.63 -14.41
CA ALA A 161 -2.73 -3.01 -14.45
C ALA A 161 -3.51 -3.82 -15.51
N ARG A 162 -2.95 -4.94 -15.93
CA ARG A 162 -3.65 -5.98 -16.66
C ARG A 162 -3.88 -7.16 -15.73
N VAL A 163 -5.12 -7.66 -15.70
CA VAL A 163 -5.56 -8.67 -14.73
C VAL A 163 -6.28 -9.80 -15.43
N GLY A 164 -5.97 -11.04 -15.07
CA GLY A 164 -6.79 -12.18 -15.41
C GLY A 164 -7.94 -12.33 -14.40
N VAL A 165 -9.18 -12.40 -14.86
CA VAL A 165 -10.38 -12.47 -14.01
C VAL A 165 -11.21 -13.71 -14.33
N PRO A 166 -11.58 -14.54 -13.33
CA PRO A 166 -12.50 -15.67 -13.48
C PRO A 166 -13.95 -15.16 -13.37
N ALA A 167 -14.48 -14.61 -14.45
CA ALA A 167 -15.73 -13.84 -14.43
C ALA A 167 -16.97 -14.63 -13.99
N LYS A 168 -16.98 -15.97 -14.08
CA LYS A 168 -18.06 -16.80 -13.52
C LYS A 168 -17.98 -16.95 -12.02
N LEU A 169 -16.76 -16.95 -11.46
CA LEU A 169 -16.54 -17.01 -10.00
C LEU A 169 -16.65 -15.64 -9.34
N MET A 170 -16.34 -14.57 -10.08
CA MET A 170 -16.37 -13.17 -9.62
C MET A 170 -17.17 -12.30 -10.61
N PRO A 171 -18.50 -12.47 -10.70
CA PRO A 171 -19.33 -11.76 -11.68
C PRO A 171 -19.52 -10.27 -11.36
N ASN A 172 -19.42 -9.88 -10.09
CA ASN A 172 -19.64 -8.50 -9.69
C ASN A 172 -18.36 -7.69 -9.89
N THR A 173 -18.46 -6.55 -10.54
CA THR A 173 -17.36 -5.60 -10.74
C THR A 173 -17.75 -4.25 -10.15
N ASN A 174 -16.87 -3.68 -9.33
CA ASN A 174 -17.01 -2.33 -8.77
C ASN A 174 -15.71 -1.57 -9.00
N VAL A 175 -15.83 -0.34 -9.49
CA VAL A 175 -14.70 0.59 -9.65
C VAL A 175 -14.97 1.80 -8.77
N SER A 176 -14.13 2.01 -7.77
CA SER A 176 -14.29 3.09 -6.80
C SER A 176 -12.94 3.49 -6.22
N GLY A 177 -12.74 4.78 -5.97
CA GLY A 177 -11.52 5.27 -5.31
C GLY A 177 -10.21 4.96 -6.06
N GLY A 178 -10.27 4.83 -7.40
CA GLY A 178 -9.07 4.50 -8.21
C GLY A 178 -8.63 3.04 -8.12
N THR A 179 -9.52 2.15 -7.73
CA THR A 179 -9.32 0.69 -7.65
C THR A 179 -10.44 -0.05 -8.35
N SER A 180 -10.17 -1.26 -8.79
CA SER A 180 -11.18 -2.18 -9.31
C SER A 180 -11.27 -3.42 -8.42
N ARG A 181 -12.50 -3.80 -8.11
CA ARG A 181 -12.82 -4.99 -7.32
C ARG A 181 -13.76 -5.91 -8.09
N TRP A 182 -13.41 -7.18 -8.10
CA TRP A 182 -14.25 -8.27 -8.62
C TRP A 182 -14.61 -9.18 -7.44
N SER A 183 -15.86 -9.66 -7.41
CA SER A 183 -16.30 -10.53 -6.30
C SER A 183 -17.41 -11.47 -6.70
N SER A 184 -17.55 -12.60 -6.01
CA SER A 184 -18.75 -13.44 -6.00
C SER A 184 -19.90 -12.72 -5.29
N GLN A 185 -21.14 -13.18 -5.48
CA GLN A 185 -22.32 -12.55 -4.88
C GLN A 185 -22.25 -12.49 -3.35
N ARG A 186 -21.75 -13.54 -2.72
CA ARG A 186 -21.61 -13.63 -1.25
C ARG A 186 -20.21 -13.26 -0.75
N SER A 187 -19.36 -12.71 -1.63
CA SER A 187 -17.98 -12.37 -1.30
C SER A 187 -17.12 -13.56 -0.82
N GLU A 188 -17.50 -14.79 -1.18
CA GLU A 188 -16.70 -16.00 -0.92
C GLU A 188 -15.35 -15.92 -1.62
N THR A 189 -15.35 -15.31 -2.82
CA THR A 189 -14.15 -15.00 -3.58
C THR A 189 -14.13 -13.52 -3.97
N SER A 190 -12.97 -12.89 -3.90
CA SER A 190 -12.79 -11.52 -4.39
C SER A 190 -11.35 -11.27 -4.83
N ALA A 191 -11.20 -10.37 -5.78
CA ALA A 191 -9.93 -9.82 -6.19
C ALA A 191 -10.04 -8.30 -6.23
N GLU A 192 -9.01 -7.60 -5.82
CA GLU A 192 -8.96 -6.15 -5.82
C GLU A 192 -7.58 -5.68 -6.23
N THR A 193 -7.52 -4.76 -7.19
CA THR A 193 -6.30 -4.07 -7.54
C THR A 193 -6.09 -2.89 -6.59
N PHE A 194 -4.84 -2.51 -6.41
CA PHE A 194 -4.49 -1.30 -5.67
C PHE A 194 -3.31 -0.58 -6.33
N ARG A 195 -3.22 0.70 -6.02
CA ARG A 195 -2.18 1.60 -6.50
C ARG A 195 -1.73 2.51 -5.38
N ILE A 196 -0.42 2.62 -5.18
CA ILE A 196 0.20 3.54 -4.24
C ILE A 196 1.20 4.37 -5.04
N ALA A 197 0.98 5.67 -5.10
CA ALA A 197 1.87 6.61 -5.78
C ALA A 197 2.62 7.46 -4.76
N GLN A 198 3.75 8.02 -5.17
CA GLN A 198 4.59 8.88 -4.33
C GLN A 198 5.07 8.15 -3.06
N THR A 199 5.53 6.92 -3.22
CA THR A 199 5.97 6.13 -2.06
C THR A 199 7.21 6.71 -1.40
N GLY A 200 8.11 7.33 -2.18
CA GLY A 200 9.39 7.87 -1.70
C GLY A 200 10.25 6.85 -0.94
N THR A 201 9.82 5.58 -0.91
CA THR A 201 10.39 4.53 -0.08
C THR A 201 10.55 3.23 -0.87
N THR A 202 11.25 2.29 -0.25
CA THR A 202 11.37 0.92 -0.76
C THR A 202 10.07 0.13 -0.51
N LEU A 203 9.95 -1.06 -1.09
CA LEU A 203 8.82 -1.96 -0.86
C LEU A 203 8.75 -2.51 0.58
N ALA A 204 9.84 -2.49 1.32
CA ALA A 204 9.94 -3.14 2.63
C ALA A 204 8.89 -2.65 3.66
N PRO A 205 8.65 -1.34 3.85
CA PRO A 205 7.62 -0.87 4.78
C PRO A 205 6.20 -1.30 4.37
N ILE A 206 5.91 -1.31 3.06
CA ILE A 206 4.61 -1.74 2.52
C ILE A 206 4.44 -3.24 2.75
N PHE A 207 5.45 -4.03 2.45
CA PHE A 207 5.47 -5.47 2.67
C PHE A 207 5.21 -5.83 4.14
N GLU A 208 5.94 -5.23 5.08
CA GLU A 208 5.77 -5.52 6.52
C GLU A 208 4.40 -5.12 7.04
N ARG A 209 3.84 -4.04 6.54
CA ARG A 209 2.49 -3.62 6.89
C ARG A 209 1.44 -4.58 6.31
N MET A 210 1.55 -4.94 5.04
CA MET A 210 0.60 -5.85 4.39
C MET A 210 0.62 -7.27 4.95
N LYS A 211 1.70 -7.68 5.60
CA LYS A 211 1.74 -8.95 6.34
C LYS A 211 0.82 -8.96 7.57
N LYS A 212 0.58 -7.80 8.16
CA LYS A 212 -0.14 -7.64 9.43
C LYS A 212 -1.54 -7.07 9.24
N GLU A 213 -1.75 -6.25 8.23
CA GLU A 213 -3.00 -5.55 7.96
C GLU A 213 -3.72 -6.10 6.73
N PRO A 214 -5.07 -6.22 6.75
CA PRO A 214 -5.96 -5.87 7.87
C PRO A 214 -5.87 -6.84 9.05
N ALA A 215 -6.47 -6.46 10.19
CA ALA A 215 -6.52 -7.30 11.38
C ALA A 215 -7.04 -8.73 11.08
N GLY A 216 -6.51 -9.72 11.78
CA GLY A 216 -6.84 -11.14 11.54
C GLY A 216 -6.01 -11.79 10.43
N ARG A 217 -5.03 -11.09 9.84
CA ARG A 217 -4.12 -11.65 8.84
C ARG A 217 -2.98 -12.43 9.51
N LYS A 218 -2.80 -13.67 9.07
CA LYS A 218 -1.68 -14.54 9.42
C LYS A 218 -0.93 -14.90 8.14
N THR A 219 0.25 -14.33 7.96
CA THR A 219 1.10 -14.60 6.81
C THR A 219 1.80 -15.95 6.99
N GLU A 220 1.68 -16.84 6.01
CA GLU A 220 2.33 -18.16 5.97
C GLU A 220 3.51 -18.17 5.00
N TYR A 221 3.44 -17.36 3.96
CA TYR A 221 4.49 -17.23 2.96
C TYR A 221 4.70 -15.76 2.59
N GLY A 222 5.94 -15.34 2.46
CA GLY A 222 6.28 -13.99 2.02
C GLY A 222 7.65 -13.96 1.34
N VAL A 223 7.72 -13.29 0.20
CA VAL A 223 8.95 -13.00 -0.54
C VAL A 223 8.99 -11.52 -0.86
N LEU A 224 10.10 -10.89 -0.52
CA LEU A 224 10.41 -9.51 -0.87
C LEU A 224 11.64 -9.48 -1.78
N ARG A 225 11.57 -8.68 -2.85
CA ARG A 225 12.65 -8.32 -3.76
C ARG A 225 12.66 -6.80 -3.92
N ASP A 226 13.65 -6.28 -4.62
CA ASP A 226 13.79 -4.84 -4.81
C ASP A 226 12.61 -4.23 -5.57
N ASP A 227 12.05 -4.96 -6.53
CA ASP A 227 11.00 -4.50 -7.45
C ASP A 227 9.63 -5.16 -7.24
N PHE A 228 9.52 -6.24 -6.43
CA PHE A 228 8.25 -6.87 -6.15
C PHE A 228 8.20 -7.57 -4.80
N PHE A 229 6.99 -7.84 -4.34
CA PHE A 229 6.76 -8.80 -3.27
C PHE A 229 5.53 -9.67 -3.53
N VAL A 230 5.51 -10.81 -2.84
CA VAL A 230 4.37 -11.71 -2.75
C VAL A 230 4.16 -12.08 -1.28
N ILE A 231 2.89 -12.10 -0.85
CA ILE A 231 2.49 -12.53 0.47
C ILE A 231 1.27 -13.44 0.33
N SER A 232 1.22 -14.53 1.08
CA SER A 232 0.02 -15.36 1.17
C SER A 232 -0.14 -15.96 2.58
N GLY A 233 -1.35 -16.39 2.89
CA GLY A 233 -1.70 -16.97 4.19
C GLY A 233 -3.20 -16.94 4.44
N LEU A 234 -3.56 -16.76 5.71
CA LEU A 234 -4.95 -16.70 6.17
C LEU A 234 -5.29 -15.29 6.66
N GLN A 235 -6.49 -14.84 6.31
CA GLN A 235 -7.12 -13.64 6.84
C GLN A 235 -8.47 -14.03 7.42
N ASN A 236 -8.53 -14.23 8.73
CA ASN A 236 -9.64 -14.91 9.39
C ASN A 236 -9.87 -16.32 8.79
N LEU A 237 -11.05 -16.58 8.23
CA LEU A 237 -11.41 -17.86 7.59
C LEU A 237 -11.12 -17.92 6.09
N LYS A 238 -10.52 -16.88 5.51
CA LYS A 238 -10.21 -16.81 4.08
C LYS A 238 -8.72 -17.00 3.84
N LYS A 239 -8.37 -17.68 2.75
CA LYS A 239 -7.03 -17.63 2.18
C LYS A 239 -6.86 -16.29 1.46
N PHE A 240 -5.67 -15.69 1.60
CA PHE A 240 -5.32 -14.50 0.85
C PHE A 240 -4.03 -14.67 0.07
N TYR A 241 -3.94 -13.95 -1.02
CA TYR A 241 -2.74 -13.79 -1.84
C TYR A 241 -2.60 -12.33 -2.24
N VAL A 242 -1.43 -11.77 -2.06
CA VAL A 242 -1.08 -10.41 -2.49
C VAL A 242 0.17 -10.46 -3.34
N ARG A 243 0.14 -9.76 -4.46
CA ARG A 243 1.31 -9.50 -5.29
C ARG A 243 1.38 -8.02 -5.61
N ALA A 244 2.55 -7.42 -5.45
CA ALA A 244 2.79 -6.03 -5.80
C ALA A 244 4.13 -5.85 -6.50
N GLN A 245 4.23 -4.83 -7.33
CA GLN A 245 5.43 -4.45 -8.05
C GLN A 245 5.67 -2.95 -7.88
N LEU A 246 6.95 -2.56 -7.78
CA LEU A 246 7.43 -1.19 -7.75
C LEU A 246 8.04 -0.85 -9.11
N ARG A 247 7.69 0.32 -9.64
CA ARG A 247 8.37 0.94 -10.79
C ARG A 247 8.47 2.44 -10.54
N GLY A 248 9.70 2.95 -10.47
CA GLY A 248 9.94 4.33 -10.08
C GLY A 248 9.43 4.59 -8.67
N ASP A 249 8.50 5.53 -8.54
CA ASP A 249 7.88 5.96 -7.27
C ASP A 249 6.45 5.41 -7.09
N GLU A 250 6.09 4.37 -7.83
CA GLU A 250 4.73 3.85 -7.84
C GLU A 250 4.71 2.34 -7.60
N VAL A 251 3.84 1.91 -6.67
CA VAL A 251 3.54 0.49 -6.40
C VAL A 251 2.15 0.17 -6.92
N ARG A 252 2.02 -0.89 -7.71
CA ARG A 252 0.73 -1.47 -8.10
C ARG A 252 0.66 -2.91 -7.67
N GLY A 253 -0.51 -3.33 -7.22
CA GLY A 253 -0.69 -4.69 -6.75
C GLY A 253 -2.11 -5.21 -6.93
N ILE A 254 -2.24 -6.50 -6.64
CA ILE A 254 -3.51 -7.23 -6.59
C ILE A 254 -3.59 -8.01 -5.28
N THR A 255 -4.75 -7.95 -4.64
CA THR A 255 -5.10 -8.78 -3.49
C THR A 255 -6.21 -9.73 -3.90
N ILE A 256 -6.05 -11.01 -3.65
CA ILE A 256 -7.05 -12.05 -3.92
C ILE A 256 -7.41 -12.69 -2.57
N LEU A 257 -8.71 -12.80 -2.29
CA LEU A 257 -9.26 -13.48 -1.12
C LEU A 257 -10.27 -14.53 -1.53
N TYR A 258 -10.26 -15.68 -0.85
CA TYR A 258 -11.25 -16.72 -1.07
C TYR A 258 -11.45 -17.57 0.19
N ASP A 259 -12.66 -18.08 0.38
CA ASP A 259 -12.98 -18.97 1.49
C ASP A 259 -12.18 -20.28 1.37
N GLN A 260 -11.73 -20.83 2.49
CA GLN A 260 -10.95 -22.07 2.51
C GLN A 260 -11.69 -23.22 1.84
N ALA A 261 -13.03 -23.27 1.94
CA ALA A 261 -13.87 -24.25 1.26
C ALA A 261 -13.75 -24.21 -0.27
N MET A 262 -13.32 -23.06 -0.84
CA MET A 262 -13.11 -22.86 -2.28
C MET A 262 -11.68 -23.22 -2.72
N ALA A 263 -10.81 -23.70 -1.83
CA ALA A 263 -9.39 -23.89 -2.11
C ALA A 263 -9.15 -24.77 -3.36
N GLY A 264 -9.84 -25.90 -3.46
CA GLY A 264 -9.68 -26.82 -4.60
C GLY A 264 -9.97 -26.20 -5.98
N ILE A 265 -10.87 -25.18 -6.03
CA ILE A 265 -11.19 -24.45 -7.27
C ILE A 265 -10.27 -23.26 -7.42
N MET A 266 -10.03 -22.49 -6.32
CA MET A 266 -9.37 -21.21 -6.38
C MET A 266 -7.84 -21.31 -6.45
N GLU A 267 -7.20 -22.31 -5.92
CA GLU A 267 -5.73 -22.43 -5.94
C GLU A 267 -5.15 -22.38 -7.36
N PRO A 268 -5.61 -23.20 -8.32
CA PRO A 268 -5.14 -23.06 -9.72
C PRO A 268 -5.54 -21.73 -10.36
N VAL A 269 -6.69 -21.18 -10.00
CA VAL A 269 -7.15 -19.86 -10.48
C VAL A 269 -6.25 -18.74 -9.95
N VAL A 270 -5.86 -18.77 -8.68
CA VAL A 270 -4.92 -17.79 -8.09
C VAL A 270 -3.57 -17.83 -8.80
N VAL A 271 -3.06 -19.02 -9.13
CA VAL A 271 -1.84 -19.14 -9.92
C VAL A 271 -2.01 -18.50 -11.29
N ALA A 272 -3.12 -18.76 -11.98
CA ALA A 272 -3.40 -18.14 -13.28
C ALA A 272 -3.56 -16.62 -13.17
N MET A 273 -4.26 -16.11 -12.15
CA MET A 273 -4.43 -14.67 -11.90
C MET A 273 -3.09 -14.00 -11.59
N SER A 274 -2.29 -14.61 -10.71
CA SER A 274 -0.96 -14.09 -10.37
C SER A 274 -0.04 -14.04 -11.58
N SER A 275 -0.07 -15.08 -12.41
CA SER A 275 0.77 -15.19 -13.61
C SER A 275 0.36 -14.21 -14.70
N ALA A 276 -0.94 -13.99 -14.87
CA ALA A 276 -1.50 -13.04 -15.83
C ALA A 276 -1.42 -11.58 -15.36
N TYR A 277 -1.15 -11.34 -14.08
CA TYR A 277 -1.08 -10.00 -13.53
C TYR A 277 0.16 -9.26 -14.04
N ALA A 278 -0.07 -8.15 -14.75
CA ALA A 278 0.97 -7.21 -15.15
C ALA A 278 0.65 -5.84 -14.52
N ALA A 279 1.45 -5.45 -13.54
CA ALA A 279 1.27 -4.19 -12.83
C ALA A 279 1.47 -2.98 -13.75
N PHE A 280 2.45 -3.07 -14.64
CA PHE A 280 2.85 -2.00 -15.55
C PHE A 280 2.94 -2.52 -16.99
N PRO A 281 1.80 -2.84 -17.64
CA PRO A 281 1.83 -3.26 -19.03
C PRO A 281 2.40 -2.14 -19.92
N SER A 282 3.16 -2.49 -20.96
CA SER A 282 3.73 -1.51 -21.89
C SER A 282 2.63 -0.76 -22.64
N GLY A 283 2.86 0.54 -22.87
CA GLY A 283 2.03 1.38 -23.73
C GLY A 283 0.88 2.14 -23.05
N ARG A 284 0.79 2.18 -21.72
CA ARG A 284 -0.25 2.95 -21.02
C ARG A 284 0.30 3.88 -19.95
N ALA A 285 0.11 5.18 -20.13
CA ALA A 285 0.18 6.17 -19.05
C ALA A 285 -1.21 6.30 -18.41
N ILE A 286 -1.28 6.25 -17.10
CA ILE A 286 -2.52 6.44 -16.34
C ILE A 286 -2.38 7.66 -15.47
N ALA A 287 -3.49 8.43 -15.35
CA ALA A 287 -3.54 9.56 -14.45
C ALA A 287 -3.26 9.12 -13.01
N PRO A 288 -2.57 9.94 -12.21
CA PRO A 288 -2.39 9.69 -10.78
C PRO A 288 -3.73 9.41 -10.10
N PRO A 289 -3.77 8.59 -9.02
CA PRO A 289 -4.99 8.43 -8.25
C PRO A 289 -5.50 9.81 -7.80
N PRO A 290 -6.84 10.01 -7.76
CA PRO A 290 -7.39 11.30 -7.36
C PRO A 290 -7.02 11.60 -5.90
N ARG A 291 -6.47 12.78 -5.67
CA ARG A 291 -6.24 13.31 -4.32
C ARG A 291 -7.57 13.64 -3.64
N ARG A 292 -7.57 13.79 -2.32
CA ARG A 292 -8.76 14.21 -1.56
C ARG A 292 -9.31 15.52 -2.11
N LYS A 293 -10.64 15.61 -2.19
CA LYS A 293 -11.33 16.82 -2.68
C LYS A 293 -11.00 18.05 -1.84
N VAL A 294 -10.85 17.88 -0.54
CA VAL A 294 -10.41 18.91 0.40
C VAL A 294 -9.19 18.40 1.15
N GLU A 295 -8.14 19.18 1.16
CA GLU A 295 -6.90 18.90 1.88
C GLU A 295 -6.51 20.11 2.73
N TYR A 296 -5.94 19.84 3.90
CA TYR A 296 -5.52 20.82 4.87
C TYR A 296 -4.02 20.82 5.02
N ALA A 297 -3.44 22.01 5.15
CA ALA A 297 -2.03 22.22 5.40
C ALA A 297 -1.83 23.40 6.36
N SER A 298 -0.62 23.56 6.83
CA SER A 298 -0.18 24.73 7.59
C SER A 298 0.47 25.74 6.64
N GLY A 299 0.38 27.01 6.97
CA GLY A 299 1.09 28.09 6.30
C GLY A 299 1.74 29.01 7.32
N ILE A 300 2.86 29.60 6.97
CA ILE A 300 3.69 30.45 7.84
C ILE A 300 3.66 31.88 7.29
N ALA A 301 3.23 32.83 8.10
CA ALA A 301 3.33 34.27 7.74
C ALA A 301 4.80 34.68 7.72
N VAL A 302 5.27 35.20 6.59
CA VAL A 302 6.64 35.67 6.35
C VAL A 302 6.72 37.16 6.07
N GLY A 303 5.57 37.77 5.80
CA GLY A 303 5.39 39.21 5.53
C GLY A 303 3.92 39.57 5.63
N THR A 304 3.58 40.87 5.42
CA THR A 304 2.21 41.38 5.45
C THR A 304 1.39 40.72 4.34
N GLY A 305 0.44 39.81 4.73
CA GLY A 305 -0.39 39.07 3.80
C GLY A 305 0.35 38.03 2.95
N GLN A 306 1.59 37.71 3.28
CA GLN A 306 2.44 36.73 2.57
C GLN A 306 2.66 35.50 3.43
N ILE A 307 2.35 34.34 2.86
CA ILE A 307 2.37 33.06 3.56
C ILE A 307 3.16 32.05 2.73
N VAL A 308 4.15 31.41 3.36
CA VAL A 308 4.84 30.24 2.79
C VAL A 308 4.16 28.97 3.28
N THR A 309 3.92 28.04 2.37
CA THR A 309 3.31 26.73 2.65
C THR A 309 3.92 25.62 1.81
N SER A 310 3.49 24.38 2.03
CA SER A 310 3.92 23.24 1.21
C SER A 310 3.34 23.32 -0.20
N ARG A 311 4.21 23.28 -1.21
CA ARG A 311 3.83 23.22 -2.62
C ARG A 311 2.95 21.99 -2.91
N GLU A 312 3.30 20.85 -2.34
CA GLU A 312 2.60 19.59 -2.56
C GLU A 312 1.15 19.65 -2.08
N ALA A 313 0.90 20.31 -0.95
CA ALA A 313 -0.45 20.51 -0.43
C ALA A 313 -1.35 21.32 -1.38
N LEU A 314 -0.74 22.15 -2.22
CA LEU A 314 -1.45 23.01 -3.19
C LEU A 314 -1.57 22.40 -4.58
N GLU A 315 -1.04 21.20 -4.81
CA GLU A 315 -1.06 20.59 -6.13
C GLU A 315 -2.49 20.23 -6.56
N GLY A 316 -2.90 20.73 -7.74
CA GLY A 316 -4.23 20.49 -8.29
C GLY A 316 -5.38 21.23 -7.58
N CYS A 317 -5.08 22.20 -6.69
CA CYS A 317 -6.13 23.02 -6.07
C CYS A 317 -6.82 23.89 -7.11
N TYR A 318 -8.15 23.89 -7.08
CA TYR A 318 -8.99 24.81 -7.82
C TYR A 318 -9.22 26.11 -7.03
N VAL A 319 -9.37 25.97 -5.71
CA VAL A 319 -9.48 27.11 -4.79
C VAL A 319 -8.55 26.88 -3.62
N VAL A 320 -7.83 27.93 -3.22
CA VAL A 320 -7.02 27.96 -1.98
C VAL A 320 -7.61 29.02 -1.07
N THR A 321 -7.86 28.62 0.19
CA THR A 321 -8.33 29.56 1.22
C THR A 321 -7.47 29.45 2.47
N VAL A 322 -7.39 30.55 3.21
CA VAL A 322 -6.76 30.57 4.54
C VAL A 322 -7.85 30.66 5.60
N GLY A 323 -7.87 29.68 6.49
CA GLY A 323 -8.95 29.53 7.47
C GLY A 323 -9.10 30.73 8.39
N GLY A 324 -10.29 31.33 8.39
CA GLY A 324 -10.63 32.50 9.19
C GLY A 324 -10.24 33.86 8.55
N ILE A 325 -9.58 33.85 7.37
CA ILE A 325 -9.14 35.09 6.68
C ILE A 325 -9.83 35.21 5.32
N GLY A 326 -9.74 34.22 4.44
CA GLY A 326 -10.38 34.30 3.12
C GLY A 326 -9.62 33.57 2.02
N GLY A 327 -9.90 33.97 0.77
CA GLY A 327 -9.22 33.44 -0.43
C GLY A 327 -7.75 33.82 -0.45
N ALA A 328 -6.93 32.93 -1.02
CA ALA A 328 -5.50 33.16 -1.18
C ALA A 328 -5.09 32.94 -2.64
N ASP A 329 -4.29 33.87 -3.16
CA ASP A 329 -3.69 33.77 -4.49
C ASP A 329 -2.35 33.06 -4.41
N ARG A 330 -2.14 32.04 -5.26
CA ARG A 330 -0.85 31.41 -5.42
C ARG A 330 0.05 32.32 -6.27
N VAL A 331 1.10 32.85 -5.65
CA VAL A 331 2.02 33.80 -6.29
C VAL A 331 3.17 33.10 -6.99
N ALA A 332 3.77 32.12 -6.30
CA ALA A 332 4.90 31.34 -6.80
C ALA A 332 4.98 29.98 -6.14
N ASP A 333 5.70 29.08 -6.78
CA ASP A 333 6.10 27.80 -6.19
C ASP A 333 7.45 27.32 -6.73
N ASP A 334 8.16 26.55 -5.92
CA ASP A 334 9.39 25.90 -6.28
C ASP A 334 9.34 24.39 -5.98
N LYS A 335 9.57 23.60 -7.02
CA LYS A 335 9.53 22.13 -6.91
C LYS A 335 10.74 21.58 -6.17
N ALA A 336 11.90 22.24 -6.25
CA ALA A 336 13.13 21.74 -5.66
C ALA A 336 13.11 21.85 -4.14
N SER A 337 12.63 22.96 -3.60
CA SER A 337 12.48 23.19 -2.15
C SER A 337 11.16 22.72 -1.58
N GLY A 338 10.15 22.40 -2.42
CA GLY A 338 8.80 22.03 -1.98
C GLY A 338 8.00 23.20 -1.41
N LEU A 339 8.40 24.45 -1.69
CA LEU A 339 7.79 25.68 -1.18
C LEU A 339 6.75 26.24 -2.15
N ALA A 340 5.74 26.90 -1.60
CA ALA A 340 4.81 27.76 -2.33
C ALA A 340 4.54 29.04 -1.55
N LEU A 341 4.39 30.15 -2.28
CA LEU A 341 4.06 31.48 -1.76
C LEU A 341 2.61 31.80 -2.05
N LEU A 342 1.87 32.13 -1.01
CA LEU A 342 0.50 32.63 -1.09
C LEU A 342 0.43 34.09 -0.73
N ARG A 343 -0.49 34.84 -1.35
CA ARG A 343 -0.89 36.18 -0.98
C ARG A 343 -2.32 36.18 -0.50
N VAL A 344 -2.55 36.81 0.66
CA VAL A 344 -3.88 36.99 1.25
C VAL A 344 -4.09 38.47 1.50
N HIS A 345 -5.16 39.01 0.96
CA HIS A 345 -5.47 40.44 1.12
C HIS A 345 -6.17 40.71 2.45
N GLY A 346 -5.80 41.80 3.11
CA GLY A 346 -6.42 42.24 4.37
C GLY A 346 -6.06 41.38 5.60
N ALA A 347 -5.04 40.52 5.51
CA ALA A 347 -4.58 39.75 6.64
C ALA A 347 -3.58 40.56 7.49
N ASP A 348 -3.90 40.70 8.78
CA ASP A 348 -2.97 41.24 9.78
C ASP A 348 -2.28 40.08 10.50
N LEU A 349 -1.34 39.45 9.80
CA LEU A 349 -0.54 38.35 10.34
C LEU A 349 0.84 38.84 10.73
N LYS A 350 1.25 38.55 11.96
CA LYS A 350 2.62 38.86 12.41
C LYS A 350 3.57 37.81 11.85
N PRO A 351 4.60 38.19 11.08
CA PRO A 351 5.54 37.24 10.53
C PRO A 351 6.44 36.61 11.60
N VAL A 352 6.98 35.42 11.31
CA VAL A 352 7.94 34.74 12.20
C VAL A 352 9.36 35.21 11.91
N THR A 353 10.14 35.43 12.96
CA THR A 353 11.60 35.71 12.83
C THR A 353 12.33 34.51 12.25
N LEU A 354 13.12 34.71 11.22
CA LEU A 354 13.94 33.67 10.61
C LEU A 354 15.23 33.40 11.41
N ALA A 355 15.57 32.13 11.65
CA ALA A 355 16.87 31.75 12.20
C ALA A 355 18.00 32.01 11.20
N SER A 356 19.25 32.09 11.62
CA SER A 356 20.40 32.27 10.72
C SER A 356 20.65 31.04 9.85
N ALA A 357 20.51 29.86 10.42
CA ALA A 357 20.65 28.57 9.74
C ALA A 357 19.82 27.48 10.42
N ALA A 358 19.54 26.39 9.70
CA ALA A 358 18.93 25.20 10.28
C ALA A 358 19.96 24.39 11.09
N ALA A 359 19.66 24.11 12.35
CA ALA A 359 20.52 23.32 13.22
C ALA A 359 20.30 21.80 12.98
N LYS A 360 21.16 21.18 12.16
CA LYS A 360 21.13 19.74 11.92
C LYS A 360 21.44 18.97 13.20
N GLY A 361 20.77 17.85 13.42
CA GLY A 361 20.93 17.00 14.62
C GLY A 361 20.28 17.57 15.89
N ALA A 362 19.59 18.72 15.82
CA ALA A 362 18.94 19.37 16.95
C ALA A 362 17.45 19.02 17.07
N ASP A 363 16.91 19.25 18.24
CA ASP A 363 15.48 19.19 18.49
C ASP A 363 14.82 20.47 17.96
N VAL A 364 13.67 20.32 17.31
CA VAL A 364 12.86 21.42 16.80
C VAL A 364 11.44 21.34 17.34
N THR A 365 10.78 22.47 17.49
CA THR A 365 9.37 22.55 17.83
C THR A 365 8.58 22.88 16.58
N LEU A 366 7.76 21.95 16.12
CA LEU A 366 6.85 22.17 14.99
C LEU A 366 5.61 22.90 15.48
N VAL A 367 5.25 24.00 14.84
CA VAL A 367 4.01 24.76 15.06
C VAL A 367 3.17 24.65 13.81
N GLY A 368 2.02 24.01 13.91
CA GLY A 368 1.18 23.69 12.76
C GLY A 368 -0.29 23.50 13.11
N VAL A 369 -1.12 23.35 12.10
CA VAL A 369 -2.55 23.08 12.23
C VAL A 369 -2.79 21.64 11.83
N ALA A 370 -3.16 20.78 12.78
CA ALA A 370 -3.48 19.40 12.48
C ALA A 370 -4.75 19.28 11.60
N ASP A 371 -4.91 18.13 10.95
CA ASP A 371 -6.10 17.85 10.15
C ASP A 371 -7.37 18.00 11.01
N PRO A 372 -8.36 18.80 10.60
CA PRO A 372 -9.61 18.98 11.36
C PRO A 372 -10.35 17.68 11.63
N GLN A 373 -10.25 16.70 10.75
CA GLN A 373 -10.87 15.37 10.97
C GLN A 373 -10.20 14.63 12.12
N ALA A 374 -8.88 14.75 12.25
CA ALA A 374 -8.14 14.18 13.38
C ALA A 374 -8.40 14.92 14.70
N GLN A 375 -8.75 16.21 14.62
CA GLN A 375 -9.03 17.07 15.78
C GLN A 375 -10.51 17.18 16.16
N GLY A 376 -11.41 16.42 15.53
CA GLY A 376 -12.85 16.58 15.77
C GLY A 376 -13.41 17.95 15.36
N GLY A 377 -12.82 18.59 14.34
CA GLY A 377 -13.25 19.90 13.84
C GLY A 377 -12.55 21.10 14.47
N GLY A 378 -11.59 20.91 15.37
CA GLY A 378 -10.83 21.99 16.04
C GLY A 378 -10.06 22.88 15.05
N ARG A 379 -9.92 24.17 15.42
CA ARG A 379 -9.15 25.16 14.66
C ARG A 379 -7.77 25.44 15.25
N ALA A 380 -7.43 24.79 16.35
CA ALA A 380 -6.26 25.12 17.14
C ALA A 380 -4.96 24.85 16.40
N VAL A 381 -4.08 25.84 16.39
CA VAL A 381 -2.67 25.67 16.10
C VAL A 381 -2.06 24.88 17.26
N SER A 382 -1.37 23.81 16.97
CA SER A 382 -0.75 22.92 17.95
C SER A 382 0.76 22.86 17.76
N THR A 383 1.45 22.36 18.78
CA THR A 383 2.90 22.19 18.78
C THR A 383 3.25 20.71 18.94
N VAL A 384 4.23 20.26 18.16
CA VAL A 384 4.78 18.90 18.23
C VAL A 384 6.29 19.00 18.26
N LYS A 385 6.94 18.23 19.11
CA LYS A 385 8.42 18.12 19.13
C LYS A 385 8.86 17.08 18.11
N ALA A 386 9.91 17.39 17.38
CA ALA A 386 10.59 16.48 16.48
C ALA A 386 12.10 16.69 16.55
N ARG A 387 12.85 15.68 16.18
CA ARG A 387 14.30 15.76 16.02
C ARG A 387 14.66 15.89 14.57
N LEU A 388 15.53 16.81 14.25
CA LEU A 388 16.05 17.01 12.91
C LEU A 388 17.30 16.16 12.71
N SER A 389 17.25 15.19 11.80
CA SER A 389 18.43 14.40 11.45
C SER A 389 19.45 15.20 10.63
N ASN A 390 20.65 14.66 10.44
CA ASN A 390 21.67 15.29 9.58
C ASN A 390 21.24 15.37 8.11
N ALA A 391 20.33 14.49 7.69
CA ALA A 391 19.71 14.48 6.35
C ALA A 391 18.45 15.35 6.25
N LEU A 392 18.17 16.19 7.26
CA LEU A 392 16.98 17.04 7.38
C LEU A 392 15.65 16.26 7.46
N ALA A 393 15.66 14.98 7.83
CA ALA A 393 14.43 14.25 8.14
C ALA A 393 13.92 14.66 9.54
N LEU A 394 12.59 14.76 9.67
CA LEU A 394 11.90 15.05 10.93
C LEU A 394 11.39 13.74 11.56
N GLU A 395 11.82 13.45 12.79
CA GLU A 395 11.46 12.25 13.51
C GLU A 395 10.95 12.58 14.92
N PRO A 396 9.74 12.11 15.30
CA PRO A 396 8.78 11.41 14.44
C PRO A 396 8.16 12.33 13.36
N ALA A 397 7.73 11.74 12.23
CA ALA A 397 7.01 12.50 11.23
C ALA A 397 5.68 13.01 11.82
N PRO A 398 5.36 14.32 11.67
CA PRO A 398 4.13 14.88 12.21
C PRO A 398 2.89 14.45 11.41
N ALA A 399 1.70 14.72 11.94
CA ALA A 399 0.41 14.43 11.31
C ALA A 399 0.21 15.24 10.01
N LEU A 400 -0.74 14.77 9.15
CA LEU A 400 -0.95 15.29 7.79
C LEU A 400 -1.13 16.81 7.69
N GLY A 401 -1.87 17.43 8.58
CA GLY A 401 -2.10 18.88 8.57
C GLY A 401 -0.86 19.73 8.83
N PHE A 402 0.24 19.11 9.30
CA PHE A 402 1.52 19.76 9.51
C PHE A 402 2.36 19.96 8.23
N ALA A 403 1.89 19.55 7.06
CA ALA A 403 2.52 19.97 5.81
C ALA A 403 2.53 21.51 5.73
N GLY A 404 3.71 22.13 5.66
CA GLY A 404 3.87 23.58 5.73
C GLY A 404 3.97 24.16 7.16
N ALA A 405 4.08 23.35 8.20
CA ALA A 405 4.25 23.80 9.59
C ALA A 405 5.62 24.46 9.82
N ALA A 406 5.65 25.46 10.69
CA ALA A 406 6.87 26.11 11.11
C ALA A 406 7.70 25.19 12.02
N ALA A 407 8.96 24.97 11.69
CA ALA A 407 9.92 24.31 12.56
C ALA A 407 10.79 25.39 13.24
N LEU A 408 10.69 25.48 14.55
CA LEU A 408 11.37 26.47 15.35
C LEU A 408 12.60 25.89 16.03
N ASP A 409 13.68 26.66 16.07
CA ASP A 409 14.89 26.37 16.83
C ASP A 409 14.68 26.53 18.36
N ALA A 410 15.72 26.28 19.16
CA ALA A 410 15.67 26.43 20.60
C ALA A 410 15.41 27.88 21.06
N GLN A 411 15.67 28.87 20.20
CA GLN A 411 15.39 30.29 20.44
C GLN A 411 14.00 30.69 19.94
N GLY A 412 13.23 29.76 19.40
CA GLY A 412 11.88 29.97 18.87
C GLY A 412 11.85 30.70 17.53
N ARG A 413 12.95 30.72 16.78
CA ARG A 413 13.05 31.32 15.45
C ARG A 413 12.80 30.24 14.39
N LEU A 414 12.33 30.64 13.21
CA LEU A 414 12.05 29.72 12.10
C LEU A 414 13.34 29.10 11.54
N ALA A 415 13.60 27.86 11.83
CA ALA A 415 14.71 27.08 11.30
C ALA A 415 14.38 26.41 9.95
N GLY A 416 13.09 26.33 9.61
CA GLY A 416 12.62 25.75 8.35
C GLY A 416 11.12 25.43 8.36
N MET A 417 10.65 24.79 7.32
CA MET A 417 9.26 24.39 7.13
C MET A 417 9.17 22.89 6.96
N ALA A 418 8.19 22.24 7.60
CA ALA A 418 7.93 20.82 7.45
C ALA A 418 7.33 20.52 6.06
N VAL A 419 7.99 19.66 5.31
CA VAL A 419 7.51 19.10 4.03
C VAL A 419 7.18 17.64 4.27
N LEU A 420 5.94 17.27 4.03
CA LEU A 420 5.46 15.89 4.18
C LEU A 420 5.35 15.24 2.81
N ASN A 421 5.95 14.06 2.70
CA ASN A 421 5.69 13.16 1.59
C ASN A 421 4.60 12.17 2.03
N ILE A 422 3.39 12.36 1.48
CA ILE A 422 2.20 11.57 1.82
C ILE A 422 1.88 10.68 0.64
N PRO A 423 2.05 9.35 0.77
CA PRO A 423 1.69 8.44 -0.30
C PRO A 423 0.20 8.52 -0.63
N VAL A 424 -0.13 8.67 -1.90
CA VAL A 424 -1.52 8.63 -2.39
C VAL A 424 -1.88 7.18 -2.68
N VAL A 425 -2.90 6.67 -1.99
CA VAL A 425 -3.34 5.27 -2.08
C VAL A 425 -4.70 5.19 -2.75
N ALA A 426 -4.82 4.31 -3.73
CA ALA A 426 -6.08 3.85 -4.27
C ALA A 426 -6.25 2.36 -3.95
N GLY A 427 -7.44 1.98 -3.46
CA GLY A 427 -7.73 0.63 -3.02
C GLY A 427 -7.62 0.41 -1.51
N THR A 428 -7.74 -0.84 -1.11
CA THR A 428 -7.69 -1.27 0.29
C THR A 428 -6.28 -1.49 0.83
N ALA A 429 -5.25 -1.16 0.04
CA ALA A 429 -3.88 -1.24 0.53
C ALA A 429 -3.66 -0.27 1.69
N PRO A 430 -3.05 -0.72 2.80
CA PRO A 430 -2.71 0.17 3.89
C PRO A 430 -1.73 1.24 3.40
N ALA A 431 -2.05 2.51 3.70
CA ALA A 431 -1.17 3.61 3.34
C ALA A 431 0.18 3.47 4.05
N PRO A 432 1.32 3.60 3.35
CA PRO A 432 2.61 3.74 4.01
C PRO A 432 2.59 4.92 4.99
N SER A 433 3.44 4.89 6.00
CA SER A 433 3.61 6.04 6.88
C SER A 433 4.11 7.24 6.08
N ALA A 434 3.54 8.40 6.35
CA ALA A 434 4.08 9.64 5.81
C ALA A 434 5.53 9.81 6.29
N THR A 435 6.40 10.30 5.42
CA THR A 435 7.75 10.75 5.80
C THR A 435 7.76 12.27 5.84
N ALA A 436 8.62 12.85 6.65
CA ALA A 436 8.73 14.29 6.77
C ALA A 436 10.19 14.73 6.67
N ALA A 437 10.40 15.83 5.96
CA ALA A 437 11.68 16.49 5.85
C ALA A 437 11.53 17.98 6.17
N LEU A 438 12.64 18.63 6.46
CA LEU A 438 12.67 20.08 6.64
C LEU A 438 13.13 20.75 5.35
N ALA A 439 12.31 21.65 4.80
CA ALA A 439 12.82 22.70 3.92
C ALA A 439 13.55 23.73 4.81
N PRO A 440 14.88 23.82 4.75
CA PRO A 440 15.65 24.63 5.69
C PRO A 440 15.42 26.13 5.47
N VAL A 441 15.69 26.94 6.48
CA VAL A 441 15.47 28.39 6.44
C VAL A 441 16.23 29.08 5.31
N GLU A 442 17.38 28.56 4.93
CA GLU A 442 18.16 29.05 3.79
C GLU A 442 17.39 28.89 2.47
N ALA A 443 16.72 27.75 2.27
CA ALA A 443 15.86 27.54 1.10
C ALA A 443 14.66 28.50 1.12
N ILE A 444 14.09 28.76 2.30
CA ILE A 444 12.99 29.73 2.45
C ILE A 444 13.49 31.15 2.08
N ARG A 445 14.65 31.58 2.57
CA ARG A 445 15.22 32.89 2.20
C ARG A 445 15.43 33.02 0.70
N ASN A 446 16.13 32.06 0.10
CA ASN A 446 16.39 32.07 -1.34
C ASN A 446 15.09 32.12 -2.15
N PHE A 447 14.06 31.39 -1.69
CA PHE A 447 12.75 31.39 -2.34
C PHE A 447 12.04 32.76 -2.20
N LEU A 448 12.10 33.39 -1.02
CA LEU A 448 11.54 34.75 -0.79
C LEU A 448 12.26 35.79 -1.62
N ASP A 449 13.59 35.79 -1.62
CA ASP A 449 14.43 36.70 -2.39
C ASP A 449 14.15 36.58 -3.91
N ALA A 450 14.02 35.36 -4.43
CA ALA A 450 13.68 35.10 -5.82
C ALA A 450 12.29 35.65 -6.22
N ASN A 451 11.40 35.83 -5.24
CA ASN A 451 10.05 36.38 -5.45
C ASN A 451 9.88 37.82 -4.96
N ASN A 452 10.98 38.53 -4.69
CA ASN A 452 11.00 39.92 -4.21
C ASN A 452 10.21 40.12 -2.91
N VAL A 453 10.25 39.14 -2.00
CA VAL A 453 9.64 39.21 -0.67
C VAL A 453 10.73 39.42 0.37
N ALA A 454 10.79 40.60 0.96
CA ALA A 454 11.68 40.86 2.09
C ALA A 454 11.10 40.24 3.37
N PRO A 455 11.84 39.40 4.07
CA PRO A 455 11.45 38.91 5.39
C PRO A 455 11.26 40.09 6.35
N ALA A 456 10.23 40.03 7.19
CA ALA A 456 9.99 41.12 8.14
C ALA A 456 11.12 41.20 9.18
N ALA A 457 11.59 42.43 9.42
CA ALA A 457 12.63 42.69 10.42
C ALA A 457 12.14 42.47 11.87
N ASP A 458 10.85 42.76 12.11
CA ASP A 458 10.21 42.72 13.45
C ASP A 458 9.31 41.49 13.63
N GLY A 459 9.81 40.34 13.25
CA GLY A 459 9.09 39.07 13.41
C GLY A 459 8.99 38.60 14.86
N VAL A 460 7.99 37.74 15.13
CA VAL A 460 7.84 37.10 16.45
C VAL A 460 8.76 35.89 16.59
N ALA A 461 9.21 35.60 17.81
CA ALA A 461 9.99 34.43 18.18
C ALA A 461 9.33 33.73 19.38
N GLY A 462 9.55 32.42 19.48
CA GLY A 462 8.94 31.56 20.50
C GLY A 462 7.70 30.81 20.03
N ALA A 463 7.52 29.60 20.53
CA ALA A 463 6.47 28.70 20.06
C ALA A 463 5.04 29.25 20.26
N ASP A 464 4.77 29.92 21.37
CA ASP A 464 3.46 30.47 21.65
C ASP A 464 3.16 31.72 20.79
N ALA A 465 4.14 32.58 20.59
CA ALA A 465 4.00 33.75 19.73
C ALA A 465 3.83 33.32 18.25
N ALA A 466 4.57 32.31 17.80
CA ALA A 466 4.49 31.76 16.45
C ALA A 466 3.12 31.12 16.12
N LYS A 467 2.32 30.72 17.13
CA LYS A 467 0.93 30.26 16.89
C LYS A 467 0.06 31.29 16.17
N GLY A 468 0.30 32.59 16.44
CA GLY A 468 -0.39 33.68 15.73
C GLY A 468 0.10 33.91 14.29
N SER A 469 1.27 33.36 13.93
CA SER A 469 1.87 33.46 12.61
C SER A 469 1.61 32.23 11.74
N VAL A 470 1.01 31.17 12.31
CA VAL A 470 0.71 29.94 11.59
C VAL A 470 -0.80 29.87 11.31
N VAL A 471 -1.13 29.61 10.07
CA VAL A 471 -2.50 29.59 9.57
C VAL A 471 -2.85 28.24 8.96
N ARG A 472 -4.15 27.94 8.91
CA ARG A 472 -4.67 26.80 8.16
C ARG A 472 -4.82 27.16 6.69
N VAL A 473 -4.14 26.45 5.83
CA VAL A 473 -4.33 26.48 4.38
C VAL A 473 -5.28 25.37 3.97
N ILE A 474 -6.28 25.69 3.17
CA ILE A 474 -7.31 24.76 2.71
C ILE A 474 -7.27 24.72 1.20
N CYS A 475 -6.97 23.57 0.65
CA CYS A 475 -7.03 23.28 -0.78
C CYS A 475 -8.34 22.60 -1.12
N VAL A 476 -9.08 23.14 -2.09
CA VAL A 476 -10.29 22.50 -2.65
C VAL A 476 -10.01 22.14 -4.10
N ARG A 477 -10.18 20.85 -4.44
CA ARG A 477 -10.02 20.30 -5.80
C ARG A 477 -11.40 20.07 -6.44
N LYS A 478 -11.44 20.01 -7.77
CA LYS A 478 -12.66 19.70 -8.54
C LYS A 478 -13.15 18.27 -8.32
#